data_0588dff903e06e4ad41989d067e266be
#
_entry.id   0588dff903e06e4ad41989d067e266be
#
_cell.length_a   1.000
_cell.length_b   1.000
_cell.length_c   1.000
_cell.angle_alpha   90.00
_cell.angle_beta   90.00
_cell.angle_gamma   90.00
#
_symmetry.space_group_name_H-M   'P 1'
#
loop_
_entity.id
_entity.type
_entity.pdbx_description
1 polymer ?
#
loop_
_entity_poly.entity_id
_entity_poly.type
_entity_poly.pdbx_seq_one_letter_code
_entity_poly.pdbx_strand_id
1 'polypeptide(L)'
;FKDLIYGNVKVANKEIDDFIIARSDGSPIYNIAVVVDDHDMKISHVLRGEDHLSNTPKQILIYKALGWEIPKFVHLPMILGADGKRLSKRNGATGLDYYIHEGYQPEVIINYLSFLGWNPGTEEEIMSINTLIEQFDLGKINKKGAVFDLKKLDWFSSQHLFLQSDKKILSAIRKIIPSWGGEMNNDYCISVINISKPRSKSILDLVKKSGYFFSDPKLDSKNEIWNTDLNILIKSILKTLKKISEWNSKSIEKNIKYLSKESSLGLAEIIKPLRMIICGSLDGPSIYEVMNILGRNTCTLRILKMLNLIKKN
;
A
#
# COMPACT_ATOMS: atom_id res chain seq x y z
N PHE A 1 18.98 -36.23 0.51
CA PHE A 1 17.54 -36.08 0.50
C PHE A 1 17.07 -35.29 -0.71
N LYS A 2 15.80 -35.43 -1.05
CA LYS A 2 15.20 -34.66 -2.14
C LYS A 2 14.40 -33.49 -1.55
N ASP A 3 14.86 -32.29 -1.81
CA ASP A 3 14.11 -31.07 -1.56
C ASP A 3 13.20 -30.77 -2.75
N LEU A 4 11.98 -30.30 -2.52
CA LEU A 4 11.02 -30.10 -3.60
C LEU A 4 11.36 -28.87 -4.48
N ILE A 5 12.16 -27.93 -3.97
CA ILE A 5 12.60 -26.74 -4.72
C ILE A 5 14.03 -26.92 -5.21
N TYR A 6 14.98 -27.25 -4.30
CA TYR A 6 16.39 -27.34 -4.65
C TYR A 6 16.78 -28.67 -5.32
N GLY A 7 15.90 -29.69 -5.27
CA GLY A 7 16.15 -30.99 -5.86
C GLY A 7 17.03 -31.85 -4.93
N ASN A 8 17.94 -32.61 -5.51
CA ASN A 8 18.80 -33.54 -4.74
C ASN A 8 19.87 -32.77 -3.97
N VAL A 9 19.73 -32.73 -2.65
CA VAL A 9 20.74 -32.17 -1.72
C VAL A 9 21.58 -33.31 -1.15
N LYS A 10 22.90 -33.25 -1.34
CA LYS A 10 23.85 -34.26 -0.88
C LYS A 10 24.77 -33.64 0.15
N VAL A 11 24.87 -34.25 1.33
CA VAL A 11 25.82 -33.92 2.38
C VAL A 11 26.54 -35.18 2.76
N ALA A 12 27.86 -35.14 2.76
CA ALA A 12 28.63 -36.32 3.16
C ALA A 12 28.50 -36.55 4.69
N ASN A 13 28.27 -37.78 5.13
CA ASN A 13 28.11 -38.07 6.56
C ASN A 13 29.30 -37.62 7.40
N LYS A 14 30.51 -37.62 6.86
CA LYS A 14 31.71 -37.11 7.53
C LYS A 14 31.71 -35.60 7.82
N GLU A 15 30.78 -34.85 7.18
CA GLU A 15 30.59 -33.43 7.42
C GLU A 15 29.52 -33.14 8.47
N ILE A 16 28.89 -34.19 9.01
CA ILE A 16 27.89 -34.11 10.07
C ILE A 16 28.55 -34.60 11.35
N ASP A 17 28.99 -33.64 12.17
CA ASP A 17 29.54 -33.99 13.51
C ASP A 17 28.45 -34.46 14.44
N ASP A 18 28.87 -35.12 15.55
CA ASP A 18 27.99 -35.39 16.66
C ASP A 18 27.43 -34.08 17.20
N PHE A 19 26.14 -34.05 17.39
CA PHE A 19 25.43 -32.84 17.82
C PHE A 19 24.58 -33.11 19.06
N ILE A 20 24.52 -32.11 19.92
CA ILE A 20 23.72 -32.16 21.13
C ILE A 20 22.24 -32.15 20.73
N ILE A 21 21.42 -33.05 21.32
CA ILE A 21 19.97 -33.09 21.12
C ILE A 21 19.20 -32.63 22.35
N ALA A 22 19.80 -32.76 23.57
CA ALA A 22 19.24 -32.28 24.81
C ALA A 22 20.32 -31.65 25.70
N ARG A 23 19.92 -30.69 26.55
CA ARG A 23 20.79 -30.10 27.56
C ARG A 23 20.99 -31.04 28.75
N SER A 24 21.89 -30.68 29.64
CA SER A 24 22.17 -31.45 30.88
C SER A 24 20.97 -31.55 31.82
N ASP A 25 20.02 -30.59 31.73
CA ASP A 25 18.77 -30.62 32.49
C ASP A 25 17.67 -31.45 31.82
N GLY A 26 17.97 -32.11 30.67
CA GLY A 26 17.03 -32.92 29.92
C GLY A 26 16.17 -32.10 28.92
N SER A 27 16.26 -30.77 28.90
CA SER A 27 15.50 -29.98 27.97
C SER A 27 15.96 -30.18 26.52
N PRO A 28 15.02 -30.39 25.55
CA PRO A 28 15.39 -30.59 24.15
C PRO A 28 15.95 -29.32 23.52
N ILE A 29 16.80 -29.48 22.49
CA ILE A 29 17.21 -28.37 21.63
C ILE A 29 16.50 -28.46 20.28
N TYR A 30 16.69 -27.42 19.47
CA TYR A 30 15.93 -27.17 18.25
C TYR A 30 15.74 -28.40 17.35
N ASN A 31 16.83 -29.11 17.01
CA ASN A 31 16.74 -30.19 16.03
C ASN A 31 15.89 -31.40 16.49
N ILE A 32 15.94 -31.77 17.75
CA ILE A 32 15.09 -32.85 18.27
C ILE A 32 13.67 -32.36 18.52
N ALA A 33 13.51 -31.14 19.08
CA ALA A 33 12.19 -30.57 19.36
C ALA A 33 11.34 -30.49 18.10
N VAL A 34 11.87 -29.92 17.02
CA VAL A 34 11.12 -29.75 15.75
C VAL A 34 10.77 -31.10 15.11
N VAL A 35 11.65 -32.12 15.23
CA VAL A 35 11.37 -33.46 14.70
C VAL A 35 10.23 -34.13 15.46
N VAL A 36 10.21 -34.00 16.79
CA VAL A 36 9.15 -34.56 17.64
C VAL A 36 7.83 -33.86 17.37
N ASP A 37 7.83 -32.53 17.34
CA ASP A 37 6.63 -31.74 17.07
C ASP A 37 6.05 -32.04 15.68
N ASP A 38 6.89 -32.07 14.64
CA ASP A 38 6.46 -32.39 13.29
C ASP A 38 5.89 -33.81 13.16
N HIS A 39 6.51 -34.79 13.87
CA HIS A 39 6.01 -36.16 13.91
C HIS A 39 4.65 -36.24 14.61
N ASP A 40 4.53 -35.69 15.81
CA ASP A 40 3.31 -35.77 16.64
C ASP A 40 2.15 -35.03 16.00
N MET A 41 2.43 -33.90 15.34
CA MET A 41 1.47 -33.12 14.55
C MET A 41 1.19 -33.72 13.16
N LYS A 42 1.84 -34.82 12.77
CA LYS A 42 1.70 -35.49 11.49
C LYS A 42 1.94 -34.56 10.29
N ILE A 43 2.99 -33.76 10.38
CA ILE A 43 3.39 -32.84 9.32
C ILE A 43 3.88 -33.66 8.10
N SER A 44 3.20 -33.50 6.98
CA SER A 44 3.56 -34.18 5.72
C SER A 44 4.62 -33.44 4.91
N HIS A 45 4.64 -32.11 5.02
CA HIS A 45 5.53 -31.22 4.27
C HIS A 45 6.07 -30.14 5.22
N VAL A 46 7.39 -29.99 5.29
CA VAL A 46 8.07 -28.94 6.05
C VAL A 46 8.45 -27.82 5.09
N LEU A 47 7.67 -26.74 5.09
CA LEU A 47 7.95 -25.53 4.30
C LEU A 47 8.62 -24.49 5.19
N ARG A 48 9.86 -24.08 4.87
CA ARG A 48 10.63 -23.15 5.69
C ARG A 48 11.70 -22.41 4.89
N GLY A 49 12.34 -21.41 5.47
CA GLY A 49 13.44 -20.70 4.82
C GLY A 49 14.65 -21.58 4.55
N GLU A 50 15.38 -21.30 3.48
CA GLU A 50 16.60 -22.02 3.08
C GLU A 50 17.76 -21.90 4.09
N ASP A 51 17.69 -20.94 5.04
CA ASP A 51 18.63 -20.84 6.15
C ASP A 51 18.60 -22.07 7.07
N HIS A 52 17.54 -22.88 7.01
CA HIS A 52 17.44 -24.16 7.68
C HIS A 52 17.87 -25.37 6.84
N LEU A 53 18.34 -25.17 5.62
CA LEU A 53 18.75 -26.25 4.73
C LEU A 53 19.86 -27.12 5.35
N SER A 54 20.80 -26.50 6.06
CA SER A 54 21.89 -27.20 6.77
C SER A 54 21.43 -28.01 8.00
N ASN A 55 20.25 -27.73 8.55
CA ASN A 55 19.68 -28.49 9.67
C ASN A 55 19.01 -29.79 9.19
N THR A 56 18.52 -29.82 7.96
CA THR A 56 17.73 -30.93 7.43
C THR A 56 18.45 -32.28 7.48
N PRO A 57 19.77 -32.44 7.15
CA PRO A 57 20.46 -33.69 7.29
C PRO A 57 20.47 -34.21 8.73
N LYS A 58 20.67 -33.35 9.72
CA LYS A 58 20.66 -33.71 11.16
C LYS A 58 19.27 -34.21 11.59
N GLN A 59 18.20 -33.51 11.16
CA GLN A 59 16.83 -33.88 11.45
C GLN A 59 16.44 -35.22 10.81
N ILE A 60 16.87 -35.45 9.55
CA ILE A 60 16.68 -36.75 8.90
C ILE A 60 17.35 -37.89 9.66
N LEU A 61 18.55 -37.67 10.22
CA LEU A 61 19.20 -38.65 11.04
C LEU A 61 18.40 -38.96 12.32
N ILE A 62 17.78 -37.95 12.94
CA ILE A 62 16.91 -38.15 14.12
C ILE A 62 15.67 -38.95 13.73
N TYR A 63 14.96 -38.61 12.63
CA TYR A 63 13.83 -39.39 12.12
C TYR A 63 14.19 -40.86 11.92
N LYS A 64 15.33 -41.11 11.28
CA LYS A 64 15.83 -42.50 11.06
C LYS A 64 16.16 -43.23 12.35
N ALA A 65 16.79 -42.55 13.33
CA ALA A 65 17.13 -43.15 14.61
C ALA A 65 15.90 -43.52 15.43
N LEU A 66 14.82 -42.75 15.29
CA LEU A 66 13.54 -43.02 15.96
C LEU A 66 12.62 -43.95 15.16
N GLY A 67 13.01 -44.36 13.96
CA GLY A 67 12.18 -45.21 13.08
C GLY A 67 10.93 -44.51 12.55
N TRP A 68 10.92 -43.21 12.50
CA TRP A 68 9.78 -42.39 12.06
C TRP A 68 9.80 -42.11 10.57
N GLU A 69 8.60 -41.87 9.98
CA GLU A 69 8.45 -41.43 8.59
C GLU A 69 9.03 -40.04 8.41
N ILE A 70 9.82 -39.84 7.34
CA ILE A 70 10.47 -38.57 7.07
C ILE A 70 9.52 -37.71 6.22
N PRO A 71 9.16 -36.49 6.67
CA PRO A 71 8.32 -35.58 5.88
C PRO A 71 9.05 -35.09 4.60
N LYS A 72 8.30 -34.55 3.64
CA LYS A 72 8.89 -33.87 2.50
C LYS A 72 9.39 -32.49 2.90
N PHE A 73 10.57 -32.11 2.43
CA PHE A 73 11.16 -30.81 2.69
C PHE A 73 11.02 -29.86 1.52
N VAL A 74 10.71 -28.61 1.84
CA VAL A 74 10.51 -27.49 0.89
C VAL A 74 11.24 -26.29 1.47
N HIS A 75 12.43 -25.98 0.96
CA HIS A 75 13.18 -24.82 1.40
C HIS A 75 12.91 -23.63 0.49
N LEU A 76 12.33 -22.59 1.07
CA LEU A 76 12.00 -21.35 0.36
C LEU A 76 13.22 -20.43 0.31
N PRO A 77 13.47 -19.74 -0.81
CA PRO A 77 14.57 -18.79 -0.91
C PRO A 77 14.38 -17.62 0.06
N MET A 78 15.50 -16.98 0.40
CA MET A 78 15.48 -15.82 1.30
C MET A 78 14.80 -14.63 0.64
N ILE A 79 14.08 -13.85 1.44
CA ILE A 79 13.61 -12.52 1.05
C ILE A 79 14.76 -11.53 1.28
N LEU A 80 15.07 -10.75 0.24
CA LEU A 80 16.17 -9.81 0.21
C LEU A 80 15.67 -8.37 0.34
N GLY A 81 16.48 -7.51 0.93
CA GLY A 81 16.29 -6.07 0.88
C GLY A 81 16.76 -5.48 -0.46
N ALA A 82 16.56 -4.19 -0.64
CA ALA A 82 17.00 -3.46 -1.83
C ALA A 82 18.53 -3.49 -2.03
N ASP A 83 19.30 -3.77 -0.98
CA ASP A 83 20.74 -3.93 -1.00
C ASP A 83 21.19 -5.36 -1.42
N GLY A 84 20.25 -6.24 -1.76
CA GLY A 84 20.49 -7.63 -2.12
C GLY A 84 20.89 -8.53 -0.95
N LYS A 85 20.90 -8.03 0.29
CA LYS A 85 21.15 -8.82 1.50
C LYS A 85 19.85 -9.34 2.09
N ARG A 86 19.95 -10.35 2.97
CA ARG A 86 18.79 -10.86 3.71
C ARG A 86 18.00 -9.72 4.36
N LEU A 87 16.70 -9.68 4.12
CA LEU A 87 15.81 -8.70 4.73
C LEU A 87 15.86 -8.85 6.25
N SER A 88 16.13 -7.77 6.96
CA SER A 88 16.24 -7.74 8.41
C SER A 88 15.62 -6.48 8.99
N LYS A 89 15.28 -6.49 10.29
CA LYS A 89 14.76 -5.30 10.98
C LYS A 89 15.66 -4.07 10.85
N ARG A 90 16.98 -4.25 10.68
CA ARG A 90 17.96 -3.16 10.48
C ARG A 90 17.89 -2.55 9.08
N ASN A 91 17.39 -3.30 8.10
CA ASN A 91 17.34 -2.90 6.68
C ASN A 91 15.91 -2.57 6.21
N GLY A 92 15.04 -2.12 7.13
CA GLY A 92 13.68 -1.70 6.80
C GLY A 92 12.63 -2.82 6.83
N ALA A 93 12.98 -4.04 7.26
CA ALA A 93 11.98 -5.06 7.55
C ALA A 93 11.24 -4.69 8.83
N THR A 94 10.05 -4.19 8.66
CA THR A 94 9.11 -3.88 9.73
C THR A 94 8.21 -5.10 9.97
N GLY A 95 7.72 -5.26 11.20
CA GLY A 95 6.70 -6.27 11.48
C GLY A 95 5.41 -5.98 10.72
N LEU A 96 4.52 -6.97 10.66
CA LEU A 96 3.21 -6.85 10.01
C LEU A 96 2.41 -5.65 10.52
N ASP A 97 2.54 -5.33 11.81
CA ASP A 97 1.87 -4.19 12.45
C ASP A 97 2.15 -2.86 11.75
N TYR A 98 3.38 -2.65 11.25
CA TYR A 98 3.71 -1.45 10.50
C TYR A 98 2.82 -1.29 9.27
N TYR A 99 2.66 -2.34 8.47
CA TYR A 99 1.85 -2.30 7.26
C TYR A 99 0.36 -2.11 7.56
N ILE A 100 -0.13 -2.72 8.66
CA ILE A 100 -1.49 -2.51 9.15
C ILE A 100 -1.69 -1.05 9.54
N HIS A 101 -0.74 -0.45 10.28
CA HIS A 101 -0.78 0.96 10.68
C HIS A 101 -0.68 1.92 9.49
N GLU A 102 0.04 1.55 8.41
CA GLU A 102 0.08 2.32 7.16
C GLU A 102 -1.19 2.13 6.30
N GLY A 103 -2.14 1.31 6.74
CA GLY A 103 -3.43 1.10 6.08
C GLY A 103 -3.42 0.16 4.90
N TYR A 104 -2.40 -0.73 4.80
CA TYR A 104 -2.45 -1.83 3.84
C TYR A 104 -3.46 -2.88 4.28
N GLN A 105 -4.27 -3.34 3.35
CA GLN A 105 -5.28 -4.36 3.62
C GLN A 105 -4.66 -5.77 3.63
N PRO A 106 -5.20 -6.72 4.43
CA PRO A 106 -4.66 -8.09 4.50
C PRO A 106 -4.55 -8.76 3.13
N GLU A 107 -5.55 -8.60 2.27
CA GLU A 107 -5.57 -9.18 0.92
C GLU A 107 -4.42 -8.69 0.06
N VAL A 108 -4.03 -7.42 0.20
CA VAL A 108 -2.89 -6.83 -0.49
C VAL A 108 -1.58 -7.48 -0.05
N ILE A 109 -1.40 -7.59 1.27
CA ILE A 109 -0.19 -8.18 1.85
C ILE A 109 -0.05 -9.63 1.43
N ILE A 110 -1.11 -10.41 1.51
CA ILE A 110 -1.11 -11.82 1.12
C ILE A 110 -0.79 -11.96 -0.37
N ASN A 111 -1.46 -11.18 -1.24
CA ASN A 111 -1.21 -11.24 -2.67
C ASN A 111 0.25 -10.86 -2.99
N TYR A 112 0.77 -9.76 -2.45
CA TYR A 112 2.14 -9.32 -2.66
C TYR A 112 3.17 -10.34 -2.17
N LEU A 113 3.00 -10.86 -0.92
CA LEU A 113 3.89 -11.85 -0.35
C LEU A 113 3.90 -13.15 -1.16
N SER A 114 2.78 -13.55 -1.72
CA SER A 114 2.70 -14.73 -2.59
C SER A 114 3.62 -14.60 -3.81
N PHE A 115 3.75 -13.40 -4.36
CA PHE A 115 4.64 -13.12 -5.49
C PHE A 115 6.12 -12.96 -5.12
N LEU A 116 6.46 -12.98 -3.82
CA LEU A 116 7.85 -13.01 -3.38
C LEU A 116 8.42 -14.44 -3.47
N GLY A 117 8.75 -14.85 -4.68
CA GLY A 117 9.36 -16.15 -4.93
C GLY A 117 8.44 -17.17 -5.61
N TRP A 118 7.19 -16.85 -5.85
CA TRP A 118 6.28 -17.67 -6.64
C TRP A 118 5.69 -16.88 -7.81
N ASN A 119 5.36 -17.56 -8.92
CA ASN A 119 4.70 -16.96 -10.07
C ASN A 119 3.75 -17.98 -10.70
N PRO A 120 2.47 -17.65 -10.92
CA PRO A 120 1.50 -18.55 -11.54
C PRO A 120 1.79 -18.88 -13.01
N GLY A 121 2.64 -18.08 -13.67
CA GLY A 121 2.94 -18.21 -15.11
C GLY A 121 1.96 -17.40 -15.97
N THR A 122 1.19 -16.52 -15.38
CA THR A 122 0.30 -15.57 -16.08
C THR A 122 0.79 -14.14 -15.88
N GLU A 123 0.27 -13.19 -16.67
CA GLU A 123 0.56 -11.76 -16.50
C GLU A 123 -0.30 -11.12 -15.40
N GLU A 124 -1.30 -11.83 -14.90
CA GLU A 124 -2.18 -11.34 -13.85
C GLU A 124 -1.48 -11.41 -12.50
N GLU A 125 -1.19 -10.25 -11.93
CA GLU A 125 -0.55 -10.15 -10.61
C GLU A 125 -1.56 -9.86 -9.48
N ILE A 126 -2.71 -9.25 -9.80
CA ILE A 126 -3.70 -8.85 -8.79
C ILE A 126 -4.74 -9.95 -8.64
N MET A 127 -4.62 -10.71 -7.56
CA MET A 127 -5.41 -11.91 -7.34
C MET A 127 -6.15 -11.87 -6.00
N SER A 128 -7.35 -12.45 -6.00
CA SER A 128 -8.04 -12.76 -4.75
C SER A 128 -7.36 -13.90 -3.99
N ILE A 129 -7.61 -14.01 -2.70
CA ILE A 129 -7.08 -15.14 -1.88
C ILE A 129 -7.54 -16.47 -2.47
N ASN A 130 -8.79 -16.58 -2.93
CA ASN A 130 -9.30 -17.82 -3.53
C ASN A 130 -8.54 -18.16 -4.83
N THR A 131 -8.31 -17.19 -5.70
CA THR A 131 -7.53 -17.36 -6.91
C THR A 131 -6.09 -17.79 -6.61
N LEU A 132 -5.47 -17.20 -5.58
CA LEU A 132 -4.14 -17.59 -5.12
C LEU A 132 -4.10 -19.05 -4.65
N ILE A 133 -5.11 -19.49 -3.87
CA ILE A 133 -5.21 -20.87 -3.39
C ILE A 133 -5.38 -21.84 -4.56
N GLU A 134 -6.22 -21.51 -5.52
CA GLU A 134 -6.50 -22.34 -6.70
C GLU A 134 -5.28 -22.49 -7.63
N GLN A 135 -4.48 -21.43 -7.76
CA GLN A 135 -3.35 -21.40 -8.69
C GLN A 135 -2.01 -21.78 -8.03
N PHE A 136 -1.97 -21.86 -6.69
CA PHE A 136 -0.73 -22.13 -5.98
C PHE A 136 -0.19 -23.53 -6.28
N ASP A 137 1.05 -23.58 -6.75
CA ASP A 137 1.79 -24.79 -7.06
C ASP A 137 3.23 -24.67 -6.54
N LEU A 138 3.65 -25.59 -5.67
CA LEU A 138 5.01 -25.64 -5.14
C LEU A 138 6.08 -25.74 -6.23
N GLY A 139 5.75 -26.40 -7.35
CA GLY A 139 6.67 -26.53 -8.48
C GLY A 139 6.98 -25.22 -9.20
N LYS A 140 6.18 -24.17 -8.96
CA LYS A 140 6.37 -22.82 -9.53
C LYS A 140 7.11 -21.86 -8.60
N ILE A 141 7.62 -22.34 -7.48
CA ILE A 141 8.45 -21.53 -6.59
C ILE A 141 9.84 -21.36 -7.18
N ASN A 142 10.30 -20.12 -7.23
CA ASN A 142 11.63 -19.78 -7.72
C ASN A 142 12.73 -20.23 -6.75
N LYS A 143 13.90 -20.57 -7.27
CA LYS A 143 15.08 -20.92 -6.45
C LYS A 143 15.90 -19.70 -6.00
N LYS A 144 15.65 -18.54 -6.60
CA LYS A 144 16.39 -17.29 -6.32
C LYS A 144 15.61 -16.46 -5.30
N GLY A 145 16.34 -15.83 -4.39
CA GLY A 145 15.77 -14.88 -3.45
C GLY A 145 15.03 -13.74 -4.15
N ALA A 146 13.89 -13.36 -3.62
CA ALA A 146 13.09 -12.25 -4.10
C ALA A 146 13.39 -10.98 -3.32
N VAL A 147 13.51 -9.84 -4.02
CA VAL A 147 13.70 -8.54 -3.38
C VAL A 147 12.35 -7.98 -2.92
N PHE A 148 12.26 -7.61 -1.65
CA PHE A 148 11.12 -6.89 -1.11
C PHE A 148 11.16 -5.44 -1.59
N ASP A 149 10.24 -5.09 -2.49
CA ASP A 149 10.10 -3.74 -3.05
C ASP A 149 8.83 -3.06 -2.53
N LEU A 150 9.02 -2.02 -1.71
CA LEU A 150 7.91 -1.25 -1.14
C LEU A 150 7.10 -0.51 -2.23
N LYS A 151 7.74 -0.08 -3.32
CA LYS A 151 7.03 0.56 -4.44
C LYS A 151 6.10 -0.43 -5.13
N LYS A 152 6.54 -1.68 -5.28
CA LYS A 152 5.71 -2.75 -5.83
C LYS A 152 4.55 -3.08 -4.89
N LEU A 153 4.77 -3.11 -3.57
CA LEU A 153 3.69 -3.26 -2.57
C LEU A 153 2.69 -2.10 -2.66
N ASP A 154 3.17 -0.85 -2.76
CA ASP A 154 2.31 0.33 -2.95
C ASP A 154 1.45 0.20 -4.23
N TRP A 155 2.04 -0.32 -5.30
CA TRP A 155 1.31 -0.59 -6.55
C TRP A 155 0.24 -1.66 -6.36
N PHE A 156 0.57 -2.81 -5.75
CA PHE A 156 -0.43 -3.84 -5.40
C PHE A 156 -1.58 -3.24 -4.61
N SER A 157 -1.26 -2.44 -3.61
CA SER A 157 -2.25 -1.81 -2.74
C SER A 157 -3.17 -0.86 -3.51
N SER A 158 -2.60 -0.04 -4.39
CA SER A 158 -3.38 0.87 -5.24
C SER A 158 -4.32 0.12 -6.18
N GLN A 159 -3.86 -0.99 -6.77
CA GLN A 159 -4.69 -1.82 -7.66
C GLN A 159 -5.85 -2.49 -6.91
N HIS A 160 -5.58 -3.11 -5.77
CA HIS A 160 -6.64 -3.68 -4.92
C HIS A 160 -7.65 -2.62 -4.47
N LEU A 161 -7.17 -1.43 -4.07
CA LEU A 161 -8.04 -0.32 -3.69
C LEU A 161 -8.91 0.13 -4.87
N PHE A 162 -8.34 0.23 -6.06
CA PHE A 162 -9.06 0.65 -7.27
C PHE A 162 -10.18 -0.33 -7.64
N LEU A 163 -9.96 -1.64 -7.49
CA LEU A 163 -10.95 -2.68 -7.80
C LEU A 163 -12.10 -2.76 -6.79
N GLN A 164 -11.92 -2.23 -5.57
CA GLN A 164 -12.98 -2.26 -4.56
C GLN A 164 -14.08 -1.26 -4.88
N SER A 165 -15.32 -1.61 -4.50
CA SER A 165 -16.44 -0.66 -4.56
C SER A 165 -16.25 0.46 -3.54
N ASP A 166 -16.67 1.67 -3.91
CA ASP A 166 -16.54 2.84 -3.03
C ASP A 166 -17.30 2.66 -1.71
N LYS A 167 -18.40 1.91 -1.71
CA LYS A 167 -19.14 1.54 -0.48
C LYS A 167 -18.32 0.66 0.45
N LYS A 168 -17.57 -0.33 -0.10
CA LYS A 168 -16.66 -1.19 0.70
C LYS A 168 -15.53 -0.35 1.29
N ILE A 169 -14.96 0.56 0.51
CA ILE A 169 -13.92 1.48 0.98
C ILE A 169 -14.47 2.39 2.09
N LEU A 170 -15.65 2.96 1.94
CA LEU A 170 -16.29 3.80 2.97
C LEU A 170 -16.46 3.03 4.28
N SER A 171 -16.96 1.79 4.19
CA SER A 171 -17.10 0.93 5.38
C SER A 171 -15.76 0.63 6.05
N ALA A 172 -14.71 0.36 5.26
CA ALA A 172 -13.35 0.10 5.78
C ALA A 172 -12.75 1.35 6.44
N ILE A 173 -12.90 2.53 5.84
CA ILE A 173 -12.46 3.79 6.44
C ILE A 173 -13.14 3.99 7.80
N ARG A 174 -14.45 3.83 7.90
CA ARG A 174 -15.22 4.07 9.14
C ARG A 174 -14.94 3.03 10.23
N LYS A 175 -14.45 1.85 9.89
CA LYS A 175 -13.95 0.90 10.89
C LYS A 175 -12.67 1.41 11.57
N ILE A 176 -11.81 2.11 10.83
CA ILE A 176 -10.53 2.64 11.34
C ILE A 176 -10.76 4.02 11.97
N ILE A 177 -11.54 4.87 11.32
CA ILE A 177 -11.84 6.26 11.72
C ILE A 177 -13.36 6.46 11.69
N PRO A 178 -14.08 6.11 12.76
CA PRO A 178 -15.54 6.18 12.79
C PRO A 178 -16.12 7.57 12.47
N SER A 179 -15.38 8.63 12.81
CA SER A 179 -15.78 10.02 12.55
C SER A 179 -15.46 10.52 11.13
N TRP A 180 -14.86 9.70 10.25
CA TRP A 180 -14.52 10.16 8.90
C TRP A 180 -15.76 10.51 8.09
N GLY A 181 -15.73 11.68 7.48
CA GLY A 181 -16.86 12.25 6.76
C GLY A 181 -17.69 13.21 7.64
N GLY A 182 -17.54 13.20 8.96
CA GLY A 182 -18.26 14.07 9.87
C GLY A 182 -19.78 13.97 9.66
N GLU A 183 -20.44 15.11 9.48
CA GLU A 183 -21.90 15.22 9.22
C GLU A 183 -22.28 15.02 7.75
N MET A 184 -21.30 14.79 6.85
CA MET A 184 -21.56 14.60 5.43
C MET A 184 -22.27 13.28 5.17
N ASN A 185 -23.25 13.29 4.26
CA ASN A 185 -23.96 12.08 3.87
C ASN A 185 -23.05 11.09 3.10
N ASN A 186 -23.54 9.85 2.95
CA ASN A 186 -22.79 8.78 2.30
C ASN A 186 -22.46 9.08 0.83
N ASP A 187 -23.35 9.74 0.09
CA ASP A 187 -23.16 10.01 -1.34
C ASP A 187 -22.03 11.02 -1.54
N TYR A 188 -21.92 12.02 -0.66
CA TYR A 188 -20.79 12.94 -0.65
C TYR A 188 -19.47 12.18 -0.37
N CYS A 189 -19.43 11.35 0.67
CA CYS A 189 -18.26 10.56 1.03
C CYS A 189 -17.83 9.60 -0.12
N ILE A 190 -18.80 8.96 -0.78
CA ILE A 190 -18.59 8.10 -1.93
C ILE A 190 -18.00 8.89 -3.11
N SER A 191 -18.52 10.09 -3.36
CA SER A 191 -17.98 10.96 -4.42
C SER A 191 -16.54 11.37 -4.14
N VAL A 192 -16.20 11.66 -2.89
CA VAL A 192 -14.81 11.93 -2.45
C VAL A 192 -13.91 10.71 -2.65
N ILE A 193 -14.38 9.53 -2.25
CA ILE A 193 -13.63 8.27 -2.44
C ILE A 193 -13.38 8.04 -3.93
N ASN A 194 -14.40 8.15 -4.76
CA ASN A 194 -14.34 7.87 -6.19
C ASN A 194 -13.23 8.66 -6.89
N ILE A 195 -13.11 9.97 -6.64
CA ILE A 195 -12.08 10.79 -7.28
C ILE A 195 -10.71 10.68 -6.62
N SER A 196 -10.62 10.22 -5.36
CA SER A 196 -9.38 10.15 -4.59
C SER A 196 -8.68 8.80 -4.72
N LYS A 197 -9.42 7.69 -4.83
CA LYS A 197 -8.86 6.33 -4.85
C LYS A 197 -7.87 6.06 -5.98
N PRO A 198 -7.99 6.61 -7.22
CA PRO A 198 -7.02 6.35 -8.29
C PRO A 198 -5.61 6.89 -8.00
N ARG A 199 -5.49 7.77 -7.00
CA ARG A 199 -4.23 8.43 -6.59
C ARG A 199 -3.76 8.03 -5.20
N SER A 200 -4.40 7.03 -4.62
CA SER A 200 -4.14 6.58 -3.24
C SER A 200 -3.54 5.18 -3.25
N LYS A 201 -2.54 4.99 -2.41
CA LYS A 201 -1.85 3.71 -2.26
C LYS A 201 -2.41 2.86 -1.11
N SER A 202 -3.16 3.46 -0.19
CA SER A 202 -3.83 2.76 0.92
C SER A 202 -5.07 3.52 1.37
N ILE A 203 -5.87 2.90 2.22
CA ILE A 203 -7.05 3.55 2.83
C ILE A 203 -6.63 4.79 3.62
N LEU A 204 -5.57 4.72 4.40
CA LEU A 204 -5.09 5.87 5.19
C LEU A 204 -4.50 6.98 4.31
N ASP A 205 -3.82 6.62 3.23
CA ASP A 205 -3.34 7.59 2.24
C ASP A 205 -4.51 8.32 1.56
N LEU A 206 -5.60 7.58 1.25
CA LEU A 206 -6.84 8.18 0.73
C LEU A 206 -7.44 9.17 1.74
N VAL A 207 -7.55 8.77 2.99
CA VAL A 207 -8.07 9.63 4.08
C VAL A 207 -7.23 10.90 4.21
N LYS A 208 -5.91 10.77 4.25
CA LYS A 208 -4.97 11.89 4.36
C LYS A 208 -5.10 12.85 3.17
N LYS A 209 -5.11 12.32 1.95
CA LYS A 209 -5.19 13.12 0.71
C LYS A 209 -6.55 13.76 0.49
N SER A 210 -7.62 13.23 1.09
CA SER A 210 -8.99 13.75 0.96
C SER A 210 -9.41 14.69 2.10
N GLY A 211 -8.53 15.00 3.04
CA GLY A 211 -8.85 15.80 4.23
C GLY A 211 -9.48 17.16 3.92
N TYR A 212 -9.06 17.81 2.82
CA TYR A 212 -9.60 19.11 2.41
C TYR A 212 -11.07 19.09 1.97
N PHE A 213 -11.68 17.94 1.77
CA PHE A 213 -13.12 17.85 1.53
C PHE A 213 -13.95 18.05 2.81
N PHE A 214 -13.36 17.82 3.97
CA PHE A 214 -14.02 17.83 5.27
C PHE A 214 -13.59 18.99 6.18
N SER A 215 -12.45 19.62 5.86
CA SER A 215 -11.92 20.76 6.60
C SER A 215 -11.26 21.76 5.67
N ASP A 216 -11.20 23.02 6.10
CA ASP A 216 -10.48 24.03 5.31
C ASP A 216 -8.97 23.76 5.34
N PRO A 217 -8.30 23.90 4.17
CA PRO A 217 -6.85 23.76 4.11
C PRO A 217 -6.15 24.89 4.90
N LYS A 218 -5.01 24.55 5.48
CA LYS A 218 -4.13 25.58 6.08
C LYS A 218 -3.50 26.39 4.94
N LEU A 219 -3.81 27.66 4.88
CA LEU A 219 -3.25 28.59 3.89
C LEU A 219 -2.09 29.36 4.50
N ASP A 220 -0.94 29.32 3.83
CA ASP A 220 0.22 30.14 4.18
C ASP A 220 0.38 31.25 3.12
N SER A 221 0.15 32.50 3.53
CA SER A 221 0.27 33.68 2.65
C SER A 221 1.73 34.00 2.26
N LYS A 222 2.73 33.38 2.91
CA LYS A 222 4.16 33.55 2.62
C LYS A 222 4.69 32.54 1.60
N ASN A 223 3.86 31.62 1.10
CA ASN A 223 4.28 30.63 0.11
C ASN A 223 4.70 31.35 -1.18
N GLU A 224 5.81 30.92 -1.79
CA GLU A 224 6.40 31.49 -3.02
C GLU A 224 5.47 31.53 -4.24
N ILE A 225 4.38 30.76 -4.20
CA ILE A 225 3.34 30.79 -5.25
C ILE A 225 2.63 32.15 -5.28
N TRP A 226 2.64 32.89 -4.17
CA TRP A 226 1.92 34.15 -4.01
C TRP A 226 2.80 35.36 -4.40
N ASN A 227 2.50 35.95 -5.57
CA ASN A 227 3.12 37.20 -6.03
C ASN A 227 2.13 38.36 -5.97
N THR A 228 2.60 39.60 -6.22
CA THR A 228 1.82 40.84 -6.12
C THR A 228 0.61 40.88 -7.03
N ASP A 229 0.67 40.24 -8.22
CA ASP A 229 -0.43 40.23 -9.19
C ASP A 229 -1.53 39.23 -8.84
N LEU A 230 -1.26 38.36 -7.88
CA LEU A 230 -2.17 37.29 -7.48
C LEU A 230 -3.50 37.82 -6.93
N ASN A 231 -3.50 38.95 -6.24
CA ASN A 231 -4.74 39.54 -5.71
C ASN A 231 -5.73 39.89 -6.82
N ILE A 232 -5.23 40.40 -7.96
CA ILE A 232 -6.04 40.71 -9.15
C ILE A 232 -6.57 39.43 -9.76
N LEU A 233 -5.71 38.42 -9.90
CA LEU A 233 -6.08 37.12 -10.45
C LEU A 233 -7.15 36.40 -9.56
N ILE A 234 -6.98 36.38 -8.24
CA ILE A 234 -7.94 35.73 -7.33
C ILE A 234 -9.31 36.46 -7.41
N LYS A 235 -9.33 37.78 -7.49
CA LYS A 235 -10.58 38.56 -7.71
C LYS A 235 -11.23 38.20 -9.03
N SER A 236 -10.45 38.07 -10.10
CA SER A 236 -10.94 37.65 -11.41
C SER A 236 -11.51 36.25 -11.42
N ILE A 237 -10.82 35.29 -10.76
CA ILE A 237 -11.32 33.92 -10.54
C ILE A 237 -12.67 33.97 -9.80
N LEU A 238 -12.73 34.69 -8.67
CA LEU A 238 -13.96 34.80 -7.87
C LEU A 238 -15.13 35.37 -8.70
N LYS A 239 -14.88 36.45 -9.49
CA LYS A 239 -15.87 37.05 -10.39
C LYS A 239 -16.37 36.04 -11.43
N THR A 240 -15.46 35.28 -12.03
CA THR A 240 -15.77 34.25 -13.03
C THR A 240 -16.63 33.13 -12.41
N LEU A 241 -16.23 32.60 -11.25
CA LEU A 241 -16.97 31.54 -10.59
C LEU A 241 -18.37 31.95 -10.14
N LYS A 242 -18.58 33.20 -9.76
CA LYS A 242 -19.91 33.75 -9.41
C LYS A 242 -20.88 33.82 -10.62
N LYS A 243 -20.35 33.92 -11.83
CA LYS A 243 -21.17 34.00 -13.06
C LYS A 243 -21.61 32.64 -13.59
N ILE A 244 -21.07 31.52 -13.08
CA ILE A 244 -21.45 30.18 -13.52
C ILE A 244 -22.91 29.94 -13.12
N SER A 245 -23.79 29.69 -14.06
CA SER A 245 -25.22 29.39 -13.79
C SER A 245 -25.35 27.99 -13.19
N GLU A 246 -24.86 26.99 -13.88
CA GLU A 246 -24.90 25.60 -13.49
C GLU A 246 -23.53 25.15 -12.96
N TRP A 247 -23.50 24.74 -11.68
CA TRP A 247 -22.25 24.34 -11.01
C TRP A 247 -21.96 22.85 -11.23
N ASN A 248 -21.15 22.55 -12.23
CA ASN A 248 -20.61 21.23 -12.53
C ASN A 248 -19.17 21.32 -13.06
N SER A 249 -18.45 20.20 -13.10
CA SER A 249 -17.03 20.17 -13.50
C SER A 249 -16.79 20.75 -14.89
N LYS A 250 -17.66 20.45 -15.85
CA LYS A 250 -17.55 20.94 -17.25
C LYS A 250 -17.75 22.46 -17.33
N SER A 251 -18.74 22.99 -16.64
CA SER A 251 -19.01 24.43 -16.60
C SER A 251 -17.90 25.20 -15.91
N ILE A 252 -17.36 24.66 -14.80
CA ILE A 252 -16.21 25.24 -14.09
C ILE A 252 -15.00 25.27 -15.02
N GLU A 253 -14.67 24.16 -15.65
CA GLU A 253 -13.54 24.03 -16.58
C GLU A 253 -13.66 25.05 -17.74
N LYS A 254 -14.84 25.12 -18.39
CA LYS A 254 -15.11 26.05 -19.50
C LYS A 254 -14.86 27.50 -19.09
N ASN A 255 -15.35 27.92 -17.92
CA ASN A 255 -15.21 29.26 -17.43
C ASN A 255 -13.77 29.61 -17.02
N ILE A 256 -13.03 28.67 -16.41
CA ILE A 256 -11.61 28.87 -16.09
C ILE A 256 -10.76 28.94 -17.36
N LYS A 257 -11.02 28.09 -18.35
CA LYS A 257 -10.34 28.17 -19.67
C LYS A 257 -10.65 29.48 -20.39
N TYR A 258 -11.88 30.01 -20.28
CA TYR A 258 -12.24 31.31 -20.83
C TYR A 258 -11.48 32.43 -20.12
N LEU A 259 -11.40 32.42 -18.78
CA LEU A 259 -10.60 33.37 -18.01
C LEU A 259 -9.12 33.34 -18.41
N SER A 260 -8.53 32.18 -18.67
CA SER A 260 -7.15 32.03 -19.14
C SER A 260 -6.93 32.77 -20.46
N LYS A 261 -7.88 32.66 -21.41
CA LYS A 261 -7.82 33.35 -22.71
C LYS A 261 -7.96 34.86 -22.56
N GLU A 262 -8.93 35.34 -21.75
CA GLU A 262 -9.16 36.78 -21.54
C GLU A 262 -8.00 37.47 -20.81
N SER A 263 -7.35 36.79 -19.86
CA SER A 263 -6.26 37.37 -19.07
C SER A 263 -4.88 37.20 -19.71
N SER A 264 -4.78 36.52 -20.86
CA SER A 264 -3.50 36.13 -21.49
C SER A 264 -2.57 35.35 -20.57
N LEU A 265 -3.09 34.71 -19.51
CA LEU A 265 -2.36 33.88 -18.59
C LEU A 265 -2.44 32.41 -19.00
N GLY A 266 -1.36 31.67 -18.82
CA GLY A 266 -1.36 30.24 -19.02
C GLY A 266 -2.33 29.54 -18.05
N LEU A 267 -3.01 28.48 -18.51
CA LEU A 267 -3.98 27.76 -17.67
C LEU A 267 -3.36 27.28 -16.34
N ALA A 268 -2.09 26.86 -16.37
CA ALA A 268 -1.36 26.43 -15.16
C ALA A 268 -1.15 27.58 -14.16
N GLU A 269 -1.01 28.81 -14.62
CA GLU A 269 -0.84 30.01 -13.76
C GLU A 269 -2.13 30.32 -12.99
N ILE A 270 -3.29 29.94 -13.52
CA ILE A 270 -4.59 30.08 -12.85
C ILE A 270 -4.86 28.87 -11.95
N ILE A 271 -4.59 27.65 -12.44
CA ILE A 271 -4.92 26.42 -11.72
C ILE A 271 -4.06 26.22 -10.47
N LYS A 272 -2.77 26.54 -10.50
CA LYS A 272 -1.87 26.36 -9.35
C LYS A 272 -2.35 27.12 -8.12
N PRO A 273 -2.55 28.46 -8.17
CA PRO A 273 -3.04 29.20 -7.02
C PRO A 273 -4.47 28.79 -6.63
N LEU A 274 -5.36 28.53 -7.61
CA LEU A 274 -6.70 28.05 -7.33
C LEU A 274 -6.68 26.73 -6.55
N ARG A 275 -5.83 25.80 -6.95
CA ARG A 275 -5.67 24.50 -6.28
C ARG A 275 -5.12 24.66 -4.86
N MET A 276 -4.12 25.52 -4.67
CA MET A 276 -3.61 25.83 -3.32
C MET A 276 -4.69 26.41 -2.42
N ILE A 277 -5.51 27.32 -2.91
CA ILE A 277 -6.61 27.91 -2.14
C ILE A 277 -7.67 26.86 -1.78
N ILE A 278 -8.03 26.00 -2.74
CA ILE A 278 -9.12 25.06 -2.57
C ILE A 278 -8.69 23.79 -1.81
N CYS A 279 -7.48 23.26 -2.08
CA CYS A 279 -7.01 21.98 -1.58
C CYS A 279 -5.86 22.08 -0.57
N GLY A 280 -5.13 23.19 -0.52
CA GLY A 280 -3.88 23.33 0.25
C GLY A 280 -2.70 22.52 -0.31
N SER A 281 -2.83 21.99 -1.54
CA SER A 281 -1.81 21.16 -2.20
C SER A 281 -1.86 21.39 -3.70
N LEU A 282 -0.72 21.20 -4.38
CA LEU A 282 -0.65 21.24 -5.85
C LEU A 282 -1.02 19.90 -6.48
N ASP A 283 -0.94 18.82 -5.72
CA ASP A 283 -1.28 17.47 -6.18
C ASP A 283 -2.72 17.09 -5.84
N GLY A 284 -3.30 16.22 -6.65
CA GLY A 284 -4.64 15.68 -6.40
C GLY A 284 -5.46 15.44 -7.68
N PRO A 285 -6.75 15.09 -7.52
CA PRO A 285 -7.69 14.93 -8.64
C PRO A 285 -7.88 16.21 -9.45
N SER A 286 -8.63 16.14 -10.55
CA SER A 286 -8.98 17.32 -11.31
C SER A 286 -9.58 18.40 -10.41
N ILE A 287 -9.03 19.63 -10.46
CA ILE A 287 -9.53 20.74 -9.63
C ILE A 287 -11.00 21.02 -9.90
N TYR A 288 -11.45 20.80 -11.11
CA TYR A 288 -12.84 21.02 -11.50
C TYR A 288 -13.80 20.02 -10.88
N GLU A 289 -13.37 18.75 -10.75
CA GLU A 289 -14.12 17.71 -10.05
C GLU A 289 -14.13 17.96 -8.53
N VAL A 290 -12.99 18.35 -7.98
CA VAL A 290 -12.88 18.74 -6.56
C VAL A 290 -13.85 19.89 -6.25
N MET A 291 -13.84 20.96 -7.06
CA MET A 291 -14.73 22.10 -6.86
C MET A 291 -16.20 21.74 -7.04
N ASN A 292 -16.50 20.82 -7.96
CA ASN A 292 -17.87 20.32 -8.14
C ASN A 292 -18.38 19.64 -6.86
N ILE A 293 -17.58 18.76 -6.24
CA ILE A 293 -17.95 18.04 -5.01
C ILE A 293 -18.04 18.99 -3.81
N LEU A 294 -17.06 19.90 -3.65
CA LEU A 294 -17.08 20.90 -2.57
C LEU A 294 -18.26 21.86 -2.64
N GLY A 295 -18.78 22.09 -3.84
CA GLY A 295 -19.86 23.03 -4.08
C GLY A 295 -19.38 24.48 -4.14
N ARG A 296 -20.24 25.33 -4.76
CA ARG A 296 -19.96 26.76 -5.01
C ARG A 296 -19.65 27.52 -3.73
N ASN A 297 -20.45 27.31 -2.70
CA ASN A 297 -20.35 28.08 -1.46
C ASN A 297 -19.00 27.86 -0.78
N THR A 298 -18.58 26.61 -0.61
CA THR A 298 -17.28 26.26 0.00
C THR A 298 -16.11 26.83 -0.80
N CYS A 299 -16.13 26.68 -2.13
CA CYS A 299 -15.09 27.22 -3.00
C CYS A 299 -15.00 28.75 -2.90
N THR A 300 -16.15 29.44 -2.92
CA THR A 300 -16.22 30.90 -2.82
C THR A 300 -15.69 31.38 -1.44
N LEU A 301 -16.09 30.72 -0.36
CA LEU A 301 -15.63 31.05 0.99
C LEU A 301 -14.11 30.89 1.13
N ARG A 302 -13.53 29.81 0.62
CA ARG A 302 -12.05 29.61 0.65
C ARG A 302 -11.31 30.70 -0.11
N ILE A 303 -11.83 31.10 -1.27
CA ILE A 303 -11.25 32.18 -2.08
C ILE A 303 -11.34 33.52 -1.32
N LEU A 304 -12.47 33.82 -0.69
CA LEU A 304 -12.64 35.05 0.11
C LEU A 304 -11.72 35.05 1.35
N LYS A 305 -11.56 33.91 2.03
CA LYS A 305 -10.60 33.79 3.14
C LYS A 305 -9.18 34.12 2.70
N MET A 306 -8.75 33.61 1.53
CA MET A 306 -7.42 33.95 0.99
C MET A 306 -7.28 35.42 0.65
N LEU A 307 -8.27 36.06 0.02
CA LEU A 307 -8.25 37.49 -0.26
C LEU A 307 -8.12 38.34 1.03
N ASN A 308 -8.73 37.90 2.12
CA ASN A 308 -8.62 38.57 3.42
C ASN A 308 -7.24 38.38 4.07
N LEU A 309 -6.59 37.22 3.87
CA LEU A 309 -5.23 36.95 4.34
C LEU A 309 -4.21 37.84 3.61
N ILE A 310 -4.33 37.96 2.29
CA ILE A 310 -3.44 38.83 1.47
C ILE A 310 -3.56 40.30 1.85
N LYS A 311 -4.76 40.78 2.25
CA LYS A 311 -4.96 42.18 2.65
C LYS A 311 -4.35 42.53 4.01
N LYS A 312 -4.10 41.53 4.90
CA LYS A 312 -3.57 41.74 6.23
C LYS A 312 -2.04 41.72 6.30
N ASN A 313 -1.39 41.27 5.23
CA ASN A 313 0.05 41.30 5.00
C ASN A 313 0.42 42.43 4.02
#